data_2875f3e98753beeabd6f8fd1ffb5fca2
#
_entry.id   2875f3e98753beeabd6f8fd1ffb5fca2
#
_cell.length_a   1.000
_cell.length_b   1.000
_cell.length_c   1.000
_cell.angle_alpha   90.00
_cell.angle_beta   90.00
_cell.angle_gamma   90.00
#
_symmetry.space_group_name_H-M   'P 1'
#
loop_
_entity.id
_entity.type
_entity.pdbx_description
1 polymer ?
#
loop_
_entity_poly.entity_id
_entity_poly.type
_entity_poly.pdbx_seq_one_letter_code
_entity_poly.pdbx_strand_id
1 'polypeptide(L)'
;MKNCLVVDDSSVIRKVARRILEDLSFEITEAEDGAQALDACRKEMPAAILLDWNMPVMDGLEFLAHLRREPGGEKPKVVFCTTENDI
;
A
#
# COMPACT_ATOMS: atom_id res chain seq x y z
N MET A 1 -5.47 -17.32 0.55
CA MET A 1 -5.23 -16.17 1.45
C MET A 1 -5.33 -14.88 0.68
N LYS A 2 -5.86 -13.87 1.33
CA LYS A 2 -5.93 -12.54 0.73
C LYS A 2 -4.58 -11.84 0.89
N ASN A 3 -4.16 -11.14 -0.14
CA ASN A 3 -2.92 -10.38 -0.09
C ASN A 3 -3.18 -8.89 0.17
N CYS A 4 -2.28 -8.30 0.92
CA CYS A 4 -2.33 -6.89 1.25
C CYS A 4 -0.98 -6.27 0.91
N LEU A 5 -1.01 -5.14 0.24
CA LEU A 5 0.18 -4.37 -0.06
C LEU A 5 0.30 -3.25 0.97
N VAL A 6 1.43 -3.19 1.64
CA VAL A 6 1.72 -2.13 2.62
C VAL A 6 2.71 -1.17 1.99
N VAL A 7 2.29 0.08 1.83
CA VAL A 7 3.07 1.11 1.17
C VAL A 7 3.38 2.22 2.16
N ASP A 8 4.64 2.34 2.53
CA ASP A 8 5.12 3.35 3.46
C ASP A 8 6.63 3.47 3.30
N ASP A 9 7.16 4.68 3.35
CA ASP A 9 8.60 4.88 3.24
C ASP A 9 9.36 4.49 4.51
N SER A 10 8.65 4.32 5.62
CA SER A 10 9.24 3.90 6.90
C SER A 10 9.26 2.38 7.00
N SER A 11 10.45 1.80 7.08
CA SER A 11 10.59 0.36 7.26
C SER A 11 10.01 -0.12 8.60
N VAL A 12 10.06 0.74 9.61
CA VAL A 12 9.50 0.41 10.94
C VAL A 12 7.98 0.28 10.85
N ILE A 13 7.34 1.24 10.20
CA ILE A 13 5.89 1.22 10.05
C ILE A 13 5.47 0.00 9.22
N ARG A 14 6.20 -0.31 8.15
CA ARG A 14 5.90 -1.49 7.33
C ARG A 14 5.99 -2.77 8.15
N LYS A 15 7.01 -2.88 9.00
CA LYS A 15 7.18 -4.07 9.85
C LYS A 15 6.04 -4.24 10.85
N VAL A 16 5.64 -3.14 11.47
CA VAL A 16 4.54 -3.17 12.43
C VAL A 16 3.23 -3.56 11.74
N ALA A 17 2.95 -2.92 10.61
CA ALA A 17 1.74 -3.23 9.83
C ALA A 17 1.75 -4.68 9.36
N ARG A 18 2.89 -5.15 8.87
CA ARG A 18 3.03 -6.54 8.42
C ARG A 18 2.67 -7.51 9.53
N ARG A 19 3.22 -7.29 10.72
CA ARG A 19 2.99 -8.18 11.85
C ARG A 19 1.52 -8.28 12.21
N ILE A 20 0.86 -7.13 12.27
CA ILE A 20 -0.56 -7.08 12.60
C ILE A 20 -1.38 -7.79 11.53
N LEU A 21 -1.10 -7.52 10.27
CA LEU A 21 -1.86 -8.06 9.15
C LEU A 21 -1.61 -9.56 8.95
N GLU A 22 -0.38 -10.01 9.18
CA GLU A 22 -0.08 -11.45 9.13
C GLU A 22 -0.85 -12.20 10.21
N ASP A 23 -0.99 -11.59 11.39
CA ASP A 23 -1.80 -12.19 12.46
C ASP A 23 -3.27 -12.30 12.06
N LEU A 24 -3.71 -11.50 11.11
CA LEU A 24 -5.06 -11.54 10.56
C LEU A 24 -5.15 -12.42 9.30
N SER A 25 -4.11 -13.18 9.04
CA SER A 25 -4.04 -14.14 7.93
C SER A 25 -3.94 -13.51 6.54
N PHE A 26 -3.37 -12.32 6.45
CA PHE A 26 -3.03 -11.73 5.16
C PHE A 26 -1.63 -12.14 4.73
N GLU A 27 -1.44 -12.30 3.42
CA GLU A 27 -0.11 -12.34 2.83
C GLU A 27 0.32 -10.91 2.54
N ILE A 28 1.52 -10.55 2.93
CA ILE A 28 1.95 -9.16 2.87
C ILE A 28 3.03 -8.96 1.82
N THR A 29 2.85 -7.93 1.01
CA THR A 29 3.88 -7.38 0.13
C THR A 29 4.15 -5.96 0.59
N GLU A 30 5.39 -5.52 0.52
CA GLU A 30 5.77 -4.19 0.96
C GLU A 30 6.30 -3.35 -0.19
N ALA A 31 6.07 -2.06 -0.13
CA ALA A 31 6.63 -1.09 -1.06
C ALA A 31 7.03 0.17 -0.30
N GLU A 32 8.09 0.83 -0.74
CA GLU A 32 8.61 2.03 -0.09
C GLU A 32 8.01 3.32 -0.62
N ASP A 33 7.50 3.28 -1.83
CA ASP A 33 6.94 4.45 -2.49
C ASP A 33 5.89 4.03 -3.51
N GLY A 34 5.25 5.02 -4.11
CA GLY A 34 4.17 4.77 -5.06
C GLY A 34 4.61 4.06 -6.33
N ALA A 35 5.84 4.30 -6.78
CA ALA A 35 6.36 3.64 -7.98
C ALA A 35 6.55 2.14 -7.75
N GLN A 36 7.16 1.78 -6.61
CA GLN A 36 7.30 0.38 -6.23
C GLN A 36 5.95 -0.29 -6.01
N ALA A 37 5.02 0.44 -5.41
CA ALA A 37 3.67 -0.05 -5.18
C ALA A 37 2.96 -0.36 -6.49
N LEU A 38 3.12 0.49 -7.49
CA LEU A 38 2.52 0.27 -8.80
C LEU A 38 3.09 -0.98 -9.48
N ASP A 39 4.40 -1.16 -9.40
CA ASP A 39 5.05 -2.36 -9.93
C ASP A 39 4.53 -3.61 -9.25
N ALA A 40 4.36 -3.56 -7.94
CA ALA A 40 3.81 -4.69 -7.19
C ALA A 40 2.39 -5.02 -7.63
N CYS A 41 1.55 -4.00 -7.82
CA CYS A 41 0.17 -4.19 -8.28
C CYS A 41 0.11 -4.77 -9.69
N ARG A 42 1.04 -4.38 -10.55
CA ARG A 42 1.09 -4.91 -11.92
C ARG A 42 1.48 -6.38 -11.95
N LYS A 43 2.29 -6.82 -10.99
CA LYS A 43 2.67 -8.24 -10.88
C LYS A 43 1.51 -9.07 -10.31
N GLU A 44 0.90 -8.58 -9.28
CA GLU A 44 -0.23 -9.25 -8.64
C GLU A 44 -1.09 -8.21 -7.94
N MET A 45 -2.30 -8.03 -8.42
CA MET A 45 -3.21 -7.04 -7.86
C MET A 45 -3.64 -7.47 -6.46
N PRO A 46 -3.37 -6.68 -5.42
CA PRO A 46 -3.72 -7.07 -4.06
C PRO A 46 -5.21 -6.90 -3.79
N ALA A 47 -5.69 -7.61 -2.77
CA ALA A 47 -7.07 -7.44 -2.32
C ALA A 47 -7.25 -6.14 -1.54
N ALA A 48 -6.20 -5.73 -0.82
CA ALA A 48 -6.22 -4.51 -0.02
C ALA A 48 -4.87 -3.81 -0.07
N ILE A 49 -4.88 -2.51 0.13
CA ILE A 49 -3.66 -1.70 0.14
C ILE A 49 -3.73 -0.77 1.35
N LEU A 50 -2.70 -0.85 2.19
CA LEU A 50 -2.50 0.10 3.27
C LEU A 50 -1.51 1.14 2.75
N LEU A 51 -1.93 2.37 2.63
CA LEU A 51 -1.23 3.37 1.85
C LEU A 51 -0.89 4.60 2.67
N ASP A 52 0.39 4.92 2.76
CA ASP A 52 0.84 6.15 3.39
C ASP A 52 0.49 7.34 2.50
N TRP A 53 0.10 8.42 3.14
CA TRP A 53 -0.27 9.66 2.45
C TRP A 53 0.95 10.37 1.85
N ASN A 54 2.02 10.49 2.65
CA ASN A 54 3.21 11.23 2.27
C ASN A 54 4.37 10.30 1.98
N MET A 55 4.77 10.23 0.72
CA MET A 55 5.89 9.40 0.30
C MET A 55 6.72 10.15 -0.73
N PRO A 56 8.03 9.87 -0.80
CA PRO A 56 8.85 10.43 -1.87
C PRO A 56 8.54 9.76 -3.21
N VAL A 57 8.99 10.34 -4.28
CA VAL A 57 8.87 9.85 -5.64
C VAL A 57 7.44 9.94 -6.17
N MET A 58 6.50 9.25 -5.52
CA MET A 58 5.09 9.28 -5.88
C MET A 58 4.29 9.16 -4.60
N ASP A 59 3.52 10.18 -4.27
CA ASP A 59 2.73 10.19 -3.04
C ASP A 59 1.49 9.29 -3.16
N GLY A 60 0.76 9.17 -2.05
CA GLY A 60 -0.37 8.27 -2.00
C GLY A 60 -1.49 8.60 -2.97
N LEU A 61 -1.77 9.89 -3.17
CA LEU A 61 -2.83 10.31 -4.09
C LEU A 61 -2.44 10.05 -5.55
N GLU A 62 -1.18 10.31 -5.88
CA GLU A 62 -0.68 10.03 -7.23
C GLU A 62 -0.73 8.53 -7.52
N PHE A 63 -0.28 7.74 -6.55
CA PHE A 63 -0.34 6.28 -6.69
C PHE A 63 -1.77 5.83 -6.92
N LEU A 64 -2.71 6.32 -6.12
CA LEU A 64 -4.10 5.92 -6.24
C LEU A 64 -4.67 6.25 -7.62
N ALA A 65 -4.35 7.44 -8.15
CA ALA A 65 -4.78 7.82 -9.47
C ALA A 65 -4.26 6.88 -10.54
N HIS A 66 -2.98 6.50 -10.46
CA HIS A 66 -2.39 5.54 -11.38
C HIS A 66 -3.00 4.15 -11.22
N LEU A 67 -3.21 3.73 -9.98
CA LEU A 67 -3.77 2.42 -9.70
C LEU A 67 -5.15 2.25 -10.36
N ARG A 68 -6.00 3.25 -10.23
CA ARG A 68 -7.38 3.17 -10.75
C ARG A 68 -7.43 3.10 -12.27
N ARG A 69 -6.32 3.40 -12.96
CA ARG A 69 -6.20 3.27 -14.41
C ARG A 69 -5.65 1.92 -14.85
N GLU A 70 -5.08 1.14 -13.92
CA GLU A 70 -4.55 -0.18 -14.25
C GLU A 70 -5.71 -1.18 -14.40
N PRO A 71 -5.56 -2.17 -15.30
CA PRO A 71 -6.55 -3.25 -15.38
C PRO A 71 -6.71 -3.94 -14.04
N GLY A 72 -7.93 -4.01 -13.54
CA GLY A 72 -8.22 -4.57 -12.21
C GLY A 72 -7.92 -3.63 -11.06
N GLY A 73 -7.42 -2.43 -11.34
CA GLY A 73 -7.04 -1.47 -10.30
C GLY A 73 -8.20 -0.83 -9.55
N GLU A 74 -9.42 -1.08 -10.00
CA GLU A 74 -10.61 -0.62 -9.27
C GLU A 74 -10.99 -1.57 -8.13
N LYS A 75 -10.43 -2.77 -8.08
CA LYS A 75 -10.83 -3.81 -7.11
C LYS A 75 -10.23 -3.66 -5.73
N PRO A 76 -8.95 -3.30 -5.57
CA PRO A 76 -8.38 -3.23 -4.23
C PRO A 76 -9.07 -2.22 -3.34
N LYS A 77 -9.27 -2.60 -2.10
CA LYS A 77 -9.70 -1.66 -1.07
C LYS A 77 -8.48 -0.92 -0.56
N VAL A 78 -8.54 0.40 -0.59
CA VAL A 78 -7.41 1.24 -0.20
C VAL A 78 -7.74 1.94 1.10
N VAL A 79 -6.86 1.78 2.08
CA VAL A 79 -6.97 2.45 3.37
C VAL A 79 -5.78 3.37 3.50
N PHE A 80 -6.03 4.66 3.65
CA PHE A 80 -4.97 5.62 3.88
C PHE A 80 -4.55 5.62 5.34
N CYS A 81 -3.25 5.57 5.54
CA CYS A 81 -2.66 5.74 6.86
C CYS A 81 -1.79 6.98 6.82
N THR A 82 -1.95 7.84 7.79
CA THR A 82 -1.08 8.99 7.94
C THR A 82 -0.35 8.88 9.25
N THR A 83 0.96 9.15 9.20
CA THR A 83 1.77 9.22 10.39
C THR A 83 1.88 10.64 10.91
N GLU A 84 1.26 11.59 10.24
CA GLU A 84 1.27 12.96 10.68
C GLU A 84 0.27 13.20 11.78
N ASN A 85 0.76 13.77 12.83
CA ASN A 85 -0.04 14.20 13.94
C ASN A 85 -0.42 15.64 13.78
N ASP A 86 -1.05 15.93 12.73
CA ASP A 86 -1.47 17.27 12.48
C ASP A 86 -2.80 17.50 13.14
N ILE A 87 -2.77 18.29 14.09
CA ILE A 87 -4.00 18.60 14.81
C ILE A 87 -4.35 20.05 14.59
#